data_79ab4b1e17cf99eec96ef8705711119e
#
_entry.id   79ab4b1e17cf99eec96ef8705711119e
#
_cell.length_a   1.000
_cell.length_b   1.000
_cell.length_c   1.000
_cell.angle_alpha   90.00
_cell.angle_beta   90.00
_cell.angle_gamma   90.00
#
_symmetry.space_group_name_H-M   'P 1'
#
loop_
_entity.id
_entity.type
_entity.pdbx_description
1 polymer ?
#
loop_
_entity_poly.entity_id
_entity_poly.type
_entity_poly.pdbx_seq_one_letter_code
_entity_poly.pdbx_strand_id
1 'polypeptide(L)'
;MNNISLSYLVKLALKKLWFLLIAAVIFGGCTFCYCNFLTKPIYKASGSLLVTNGALISNSTNASYQSSSSKIAGTDIVASLNLADTIKDILNTPDIFKELSEATGGKYSYRTLMSSSTVARRSDTTLFIDISFSTGSRQDSVELVNTFLELAPTYISKSLPDSNSSITTTADNAVKTYPRTAFSTLTAALIGAVVAFVIVFIIDSTDHALKGDTDFTENFSIPLLGTVPDFAETQMYSKGGYGNGSK
;
A
#
# COMPACT_ATOMS: atom_id res chain seq x y z
N MET A 1 8.00 31.61 28.39
CA MET A 1 7.78 30.60 27.29
C MET A 1 8.67 29.43 27.62
N ASN A 2 8.08 28.37 28.19
CA ASN A 2 8.85 27.18 28.58
C ASN A 2 9.43 26.52 27.33
N ASN A 3 10.75 26.42 27.29
CA ASN A 3 11.42 25.67 26.23
C ASN A 3 10.98 24.21 26.35
N ILE A 4 10.06 23.79 25.47
CA ILE A 4 9.62 22.39 25.39
C ILE A 4 10.82 21.58 24.90
N SER A 5 11.51 20.94 25.86
CA SER A 5 12.65 20.11 25.50
C SER A 5 12.18 18.77 24.94
N LEU A 6 12.86 18.27 23.91
CA LEU A 6 12.54 16.98 23.29
C LEU A 6 12.53 15.84 24.33
N SER A 7 13.40 15.93 25.36
CA SER A 7 13.45 14.97 26.47
C SER A 7 12.18 14.95 27.32
N TYR A 8 11.51 16.09 27.47
CA TYR A 8 10.21 16.17 28.16
C TYR A 8 9.12 15.42 27.38
N LEU A 9 9.03 15.64 26.08
CA LEU A 9 8.05 14.94 25.20
C LEU A 9 8.23 13.43 25.24
N VAL A 10 9.49 12.95 25.20
CA VAL A 10 9.79 11.53 25.29
C VAL A 10 9.39 10.95 26.67
N LYS A 11 9.73 11.63 27.78
CA LYS A 11 9.33 11.20 29.11
C LYS A 11 7.79 11.15 29.26
N LEU A 12 7.08 12.14 28.74
CA LEU A 12 5.62 12.19 28.74
C LEU A 12 5.02 11.01 27.96
N ALA A 13 5.54 10.73 26.75
CA ALA A 13 5.11 9.60 25.95
C ALA A 13 5.32 8.27 26.68
N LEU A 14 6.48 8.06 27.32
CA LEU A 14 6.79 6.86 28.09
C LEU A 14 5.90 6.72 29.33
N LYS A 15 5.63 7.80 30.05
CA LYS A 15 4.77 7.80 31.24
C LYS A 15 3.31 7.47 30.90
N LYS A 16 2.82 7.89 29.75
CA LYS A 16 1.45 7.68 29.28
C LYS A 16 1.35 6.64 28.14
N LEU A 17 2.37 5.80 27.98
CA LEU A 17 2.47 4.82 26.91
C LEU A 17 1.28 3.87 26.87
N TRP A 18 0.76 3.45 28.02
CA TRP A 18 -0.44 2.62 28.12
C TRP A 18 -1.65 3.26 27.44
N PHE A 19 -1.85 4.56 27.64
CA PHE A 19 -2.96 5.30 27.03
C PHE A 19 -2.80 5.41 25.51
N LEU A 20 -1.59 5.63 25.02
CA LEU A 20 -1.25 5.64 23.61
C LEU A 20 -1.51 4.27 22.95
N LEU A 21 -1.15 3.17 23.63
CA LEU A 21 -1.40 1.82 23.14
C LEU A 21 -2.91 1.51 23.03
N ILE A 22 -3.69 1.88 24.04
CA ILE A 22 -5.14 1.69 24.01
C ILE A 22 -5.76 2.46 22.84
N ALA A 23 -5.36 3.71 22.64
CA ALA A 23 -5.84 4.51 21.50
C ALA A 23 -5.45 3.89 20.16
N ALA A 24 -4.21 3.46 20.00
CA ALA A 24 -3.75 2.77 18.78
C ALA A 24 -4.56 1.50 18.48
N VAL A 25 -4.87 0.71 19.50
CA VAL A 25 -5.69 -0.51 19.36
C VAL A 25 -7.14 -0.16 18.98
N ILE A 26 -7.73 0.88 19.57
CA ILE A 26 -9.10 1.31 19.23
C ILE A 26 -9.16 1.78 17.78
N PHE A 27 -8.28 2.69 17.35
CA PHE A 27 -8.28 3.21 15.98
C PHE A 27 -7.95 2.12 14.96
N GLY A 28 -6.95 1.29 15.25
CA GLY A 28 -6.60 0.13 14.41
C GLY A 28 -7.75 -0.88 14.32
N GLY A 29 -8.38 -1.22 15.44
CA GLY A 29 -9.51 -2.13 15.51
C GLY A 29 -10.74 -1.64 14.75
N CYS A 30 -11.11 -0.36 14.90
CA CYS A 30 -12.19 0.25 14.13
C CYS A 30 -11.93 0.18 12.62
N THR A 31 -10.69 0.50 12.19
CA THR A 31 -10.32 0.45 10.77
C THR A 31 -10.31 -0.99 10.26
N PHE A 32 -9.84 -1.95 11.06
CA PHE A 32 -9.89 -3.36 10.70
C PHE A 32 -11.33 -3.85 10.49
N CYS A 33 -12.24 -3.53 11.41
CA CYS A 33 -13.65 -3.85 11.28
C CYS A 33 -14.25 -3.21 10.03
N TYR A 34 -13.98 -1.93 9.78
CA TYR A 34 -14.44 -1.22 8.59
C TYR A 34 -13.96 -1.90 7.30
N CYS A 35 -12.67 -2.19 7.19
CA CYS A 35 -12.08 -2.82 6.01
C CYS A 35 -12.60 -4.24 5.77
N ASN A 36 -12.95 -4.98 6.83
CA ASN A 36 -13.37 -6.37 6.70
C ASN A 36 -14.89 -6.52 6.47
N PHE A 37 -15.71 -5.65 7.08
CA PHE A 37 -17.17 -5.80 7.04
C PHE A 37 -17.84 -4.83 6.04
N LEU A 38 -17.34 -3.60 5.87
CA LEU A 38 -17.99 -2.61 5.02
C LEU A 38 -17.38 -2.49 3.63
N THR A 39 -16.12 -2.86 3.44
CA THR A 39 -15.43 -2.64 2.16
C THR A 39 -15.55 -3.86 1.25
N LYS A 40 -16.07 -3.66 0.04
CA LYS A 40 -16.15 -4.71 -0.97
C LYS A 40 -14.74 -5.07 -1.46
N PRO A 41 -14.40 -6.37 -1.54
CA PRO A 41 -13.11 -6.81 -2.05
C PRO A 41 -13.01 -6.54 -3.56
N ILE A 42 -11.83 -6.09 -3.98
CA ILE A 42 -11.48 -5.93 -5.40
C ILE A 42 -10.40 -6.95 -5.72
N TYR A 43 -10.64 -7.71 -6.79
CA TYR A 43 -9.74 -8.72 -7.30
C TYR A 43 -9.10 -8.23 -8.59
N LYS A 44 -7.79 -8.42 -8.71
CA LYS A 44 -7.01 -8.07 -9.89
C LYS A 44 -6.48 -9.35 -10.53
N ALA A 45 -6.82 -9.56 -11.80
CA ALA A 45 -6.19 -10.54 -12.68
C ALA A 45 -5.22 -9.85 -13.61
N SER A 46 -4.20 -10.54 -14.07
CA SER A 46 -3.19 -10.00 -15.01
C SER A 46 -2.79 -11.07 -16.01
N GLY A 47 -2.54 -10.64 -17.23
CA GLY A 47 -1.95 -11.42 -18.28
C GLY A 47 -0.95 -10.59 -19.08
N SER A 48 -0.19 -11.19 -19.96
CA SER A 48 0.83 -10.48 -20.74
C SER A 48 0.84 -10.90 -22.21
N LEU A 49 1.08 -9.90 -23.04
CA LEU A 49 1.22 -10.01 -24.47
C LEU A 49 2.67 -9.67 -24.88
N LEU A 50 3.28 -10.48 -25.72
CA LEU A 50 4.56 -10.15 -26.36
C LEU A 50 4.26 -9.52 -27.71
N VAL A 51 4.87 -8.39 -27.96
CA VAL A 51 4.76 -7.68 -29.23
C VAL A 51 6.08 -7.79 -29.98
N THR A 52 6.02 -8.17 -31.25
CA THR A 52 7.20 -8.27 -32.10
C THR A 52 6.94 -7.61 -33.46
N ASN A 53 7.98 -7.02 -34.03
CA ASN A 53 7.92 -6.52 -35.39
C ASN A 53 7.95 -7.69 -36.35
N GLY A 54 6.99 -7.77 -37.27
CA GLY A 54 6.91 -8.82 -38.30
C GLY A 54 8.16 -8.91 -39.20
N ALA A 55 8.84 -7.80 -39.41
CA ALA A 55 10.08 -7.75 -40.18
C ALA A 55 11.23 -8.56 -39.54
N LEU A 56 11.28 -8.65 -38.19
CA LEU A 56 12.28 -9.47 -37.49
C LEU A 56 12.06 -10.97 -37.70
N ILE A 57 10.82 -11.39 -37.84
CA ILE A 57 10.45 -12.81 -38.07
C ILE A 57 10.70 -13.22 -39.50
N SER A 58 10.40 -12.35 -40.47
CA SER A 58 10.62 -12.61 -41.90
C SER A 58 12.10 -12.82 -42.26
N ASN A 59 12.99 -12.09 -41.56
CA ASN A 59 14.45 -12.23 -41.77
C ASN A 59 15.02 -13.55 -41.20
N SER A 60 14.34 -14.15 -40.19
CA SER A 60 14.79 -15.44 -39.63
C SER A 60 14.32 -16.66 -40.40
N THR A 61 13.23 -16.56 -41.18
CA THR A 61 12.72 -17.69 -41.99
C THR A 61 13.37 -17.81 -43.38
N ASN A 62 14.01 -16.74 -43.88
CA ASN A 62 14.71 -16.75 -45.17
C ASN A 62 16.24 -16.97 -45.06
N ALA A 63 16.74 -17.25 -43.88
CA ALA A 63 18.15 -17.56 -43.67
C ALA A 63 18.44 -19.02 -44.04
N SER A 64 18.41 -19.33 -45.34
CA SER A 64 19.16 -20.45 -45.87
C SER A 64 20.64 -20.24 -45.56
N TYR A 65 21.16 -21.03 -44.60
CA TYR A 65 22.57 -21.38 -44.41
C TYR A 65 23.63 -20.35 -44.88
N GLN A 66 23.61 -19.13 -44.37
CA GLN A 66 24.81 -18.32 -44.36
C GLN A 66 25.05 -17.78 -42.93
N SER A 67 26.12 -18.31 -42.34
CA SER A 67 26.71 -17.87 -41.12
C SER A 67 27.17 -16.40 -41.21
N SER A 68 26.22 -15.51 -41.08
CA SER A 68 26.50 -14.10 -40.76
C SER A 68 25.66 -13.85 -39.54
N SER A 69 26.32 -13.72 -38.39
CA SER A 69 25.72 -13.18 -37.17
C SER A 69 24.88 -11.96 -37.54
N SER A 70 23.56 -12.15 -37.70
CA SER A 70 22.64 -11.05 -37.85
C SER A 70 22.74 -10.23 -36.54
N LYS A 71 23.61 -9.25 -36.56
CA LYS A 71 23.64 -8.20 -35.55
C LYS A 71 22.24 -7.58 -35.60
N ILE A 72 21.41 -7.91 -34.63
CA ILE A 72 20.21 -7.12 -34.36
C ILE A 72 20.73 -5.69 -34.20
N ALA A 73 20.48 -4.84 -35.18
CA ALA A 73 20.95 -3.47 -35.13
C ALA A 73 20.25 -2.78 -33.98
N GLY A 74 20.97 -1.96 -33.23
CA GLY A 74 20.38 -1.22 -32.10
C GLY A 74 19.16 -0.37 -32.52
N THR A 75 19.11 0.05 -33.80
CA THR A 75 17.95 0.69 -34.44
C THR A 75 16.70 -0.19 -34.49
N ASP A 76 16.85 -1.49 -34.69
CA ASP A 76 15.72 -2.44 -34.76
C ASP A 76 15.12 -2.66 -33.36
N ILE A 77 15.94 -2.63 -32.33
CA ILE A 77 15.47 -2.71 -30.94
C ILE A 77 14.66 -1.46 -30.59
N VAL A 78 15.19 -0.27 -30.91
CA VAL A 78 14.48 0.99 -30.66
C VAL A 78 13.17 1.07 -31.44
N ALA A 79 13.16 0.63 -32.69
CA ALA A 79 11.95 0.56 -33.50
C ALA A 79 10.90 -0.38 -32.87
N SER A 80 11.35 -1.53 -32.37
CA SER A 80 10.45 -2.50 -31.68
C SER A 80 9.91 -1.97 -30.36
N LEU A 81 10.70 -1.20 -29.62
CA LEU A 81 10.24 -0.54 -28.38
C LEU A 81 9.20 0.55 -28.67
N ASN A 82 9.40 1.35 -29.71
CA ASN A 82 8.43 2.36 -30.13
C ASN A 82 7.13 1.71 -30.65
N LEU A 83 7.26 0.57 -31.34
CA LEU A 83 6.10 -0.23 -31.76
C LEU A 83 5.30 -0.72 -30.52
N ALA A 84 5.96 -1.20 -29.48
CA ALA A 84 5.30 -1.65 -28.28
C ALA A 84 4.55 -0.50 -27.56
N ASP A 85 5.10 0.71 -27.57
CA ASP A 85 4.40 1.89 -27.04
C ASP A 85 3.18 2.25 -27.88
N THR A 86 3.31 2.22 -29.21
CA THR A 86 2.19 2.47 -30.13
C THR A 86 1.07 1.43 -29.91
N ILE A 87 1.43 0.16 -29.77
CA ILE A 87 0.44 -0.91 -29.53
C ILE A 87 -0.23 -0.75 -28.15
N LYS A 88 0.52 -0.39 -27.11
CA LYS A 88 -0.04 -0.06 -25.80
C LYS A 88 -1.11 1.03 -25.93
N ASP A 89 -0.84 2.09 -26.70
CA ASP A 89 -1.78 3.18 -26.90
C ASP A 89 -3.01 2.74 -27.72
N ILE A 90 -2.83 1.90 -28.73
CA ILE A 90 -3.92 1.28 -29.50
C ILE A 90 -4.81 0.41 -28.59
N LEU A 91 -4.22 -0.42 -27.73
CA LEU A 91 -4.95 -1.25 -26.78
C LEU A 91 -5.65 -0.45 -25.67
N ASN A 92 -5.32 0.81 -25.52
CA ASN A 92 -5.97 1.70 -24.55
C ASN A 92 -7.05 2.59 -25.19
N THR A 93 -7.45 2.30 -26.43
CA THR A 93 -8.53 3.04 -27.12
C THR A 93 -9.91 2.59 -26.65
N PRO A 94 -10.91 3.47 -26.66
CA PRO A 94 -12.28 3.11 -26.24
C PRO A 94 -12.92 2.00 -27.09
N ASP A 95 -12.47 1.81 -28.33
CA ASP A 95 -13.13 0.90 -29.27
C ASP A 95 -12.88 -0.57 -28.92
N ILE A 96 -11.67 -0.94 -28.49
CA ILE A 96 -11.38 -2.29 -28.01
C ILE A 96 -12.19 -2.63 -26.74
N PHE A 97 -12.45 -1.64 -25.87
CA PHE A 97 -13.29 -1.84 -24.68
C PHE A 97 -14.78 -1.97 -25.01
N LYS A 98 -15.25 -1.38 -26.11
CA LYS A 98 -16.61 -1.64 -26.62
C LYS A 98 -16.75 -3.06 -27.12
N GLU A 99 -15.78 -3.52 -27.92
CA GLU A 99 -15.73 -4.89 -28.42
C GLU A 99 -15.63 -5.89 -27.26
N LEU A 100 -14.80 -5.62 -26.24
CA LEU A 100 -14.73 -6.41 -25.03
C LEU A 100 -16.08 -6.43 -24.26
N SER A 101 -16.76 -5.30 -24.17
CA SER A 101 -18.08 -5.21 -23.53
C SER A 101 -19.11 -6.09 -24.24
N GLU A 102 -19.10 -6.10 -25.58
CA GLU A 102 -19.98 -6.94 -26.40
C GLU A 102 -19.63 -8.43 -26.27
N ALA A 103 -18.34 -8.77 -26.30
CA ALA A 103 -17.86 -10.15 -26.14
C ALA A 103 -18.19 -10.75 -24.76
N THR A 104 -18.25 -9.92 -23.71
CA THR A 104 -18.63 -10.34 -22.36
C THR A 104 -20.12 -10.20 -22.05
N GLY A 105 -20.95 -10.08 -23.09
CA GLY A 105 -22.43 -10.00 -22.97
C GLY A 105 -22.95 -8.70 -22.36
N GLY A 106 -22.20 -7.61 -22.42
CA GLY A 106 -22.65 -6.28 -21.94
C GLY A 106 -22.72 -6.14 -20.42
N LYS A 107 -22.16 -7.09 -19.67
CA LYS A 107 -22.18 -7.09 -18.19
C LYS A 107 -21.54 -5.82 -17.59
N TYR A 108 -20.51 -5.31 -18.25
CA TYR A 108 -19.80 -4.09 -17.85
C TYR A 108 -19.81 -3.09 -19.00
N SER A 109 -20.12 -1.82 -18.69
CA SER A 109 -19.99 -0.73 -19.66
C SER A 109 -18.52 -0.54 -20.07
N TYR A 110 -18.26 -0.21 -21.34
CA TYR A 110 -16.91 0.06 -21.82
C TYR A 110 -16.15 1.11 -20.98
N ARG A 111 -16.85 2.11 -20.43
CA ARG A 111 -16.25 3.10 -19.53
C ARG A 111 -15.77 2.49 -18.21
N THR A 112 -16.56 1.57 -17.66
CA THR A 112 -16.19 0.85 -16.43
C THR A 112 -15.00 -0.08 -16.72
N LEU A 113 -14.99 -0.77 -17.84
CA LEU A 113 -13.88 -1.62 -18.25
C LEU A 113 -12.60 -0.81 -18.41
N MET A 114 -12.67 0.32 -19.11
CA MET A 114 -11.53 1.21 -19.30
C MET A 114 -10.98 1.76 -17.98
N SER A 115 -11.86 2.15 -17.04
CA SER A 115 -11.43 2.67 -15.72
C SER A 115 -10.90 1.58 -14.78
N SER A 116 -11.32 0.33 -14.95
CA SER A 116 -10.89 -0.81 -14.14
C SER A 116 -9.71 -1.57 -14.75
N SER A 117 -9.32 -1.24 -15.98
CA SER A 117 -8.19 -1.82 -16.68
C SER A 117 -6.89 -1.07 -16.42
N THR A 118 -5.79 -1.77 -16.58
CA THR A 118 -4.47 -1.18 -16.69
C THR A 118 -3.72 -1.90 -17.81
N VAL A 119 -3.40 -1.17 -18.87
CA VAL A 119 -2.57 -1.64 -19.98
C VAL A 119 -1.26 -0.88 -19.91
N ALA A 120 -0.19 -1.56 -19.58
CA ALA A 120 1.12 -0.95 -19.39
C ALA A 120 2.23 -1.84 -19.94
N ARG A 121 3.29 -1.24 -20.45
CA ARG A 121 4.50 -1.96 -20.75
C ARG A 121 5.21 -2.36 -19.46
N ARG A 122 5.69 -3.58 -19.37
CA ARG A 122 6.34 -4.12 -18.15
C ARG A 122 7.57 -3.32 -17.75
N SER A 123 8.35 -2.87 -18.70
CA SER A 123 9.52 -2.02 -18.53
C SER A 123 9.80 -1.28 -19.84
N ASP A 124 10.48 -0.14 -19.77
CA ASP A 124 10.86 0.66 -20.95
C ASP A 124 11.82 -0.06 -21.89
N THR A 125 12.40 -1.15 -21.47
CA THR A 125 13.35 -1.97 -22.23
C THR A 125 12.78 -3.30 -22.74
N THR A 126 11.49 -3.56 -22.50
CA THR A 126 10.86 -4.85 -22.87
C THR A 126 9.71 -4.68 -23.85
N LEU A 127 9.46 -5.75 -24.62
CA LEU A 127 8.38 -5.82 -25.60
C LEU A 127 7.09 -6.45 -25.01
N PHE A 128 7.07 -6.65 -23.68
CA PHE A 128 5.91 -7.20 -22.99
C PHE A 128 4.95 -6.09 -22.57
N ILE A 129 3.68 -6.28 -22.91
CA ILE A 129 2.57 -5.46 -22.46
C ILE A 129 1.78 -6.27 -21.43
N ASP A 130 1.73 -5.76 -20.21
CA ASP A 130 0.94 -6.34 -19.13
C ASP A 130 -0.44 -5.71 -19.15
N ILE A 131 -1.46 -6.56 -19.14
CA ILE A 131 -2.87 -6.20 -19.14
C ILE A 131 -3.47 -6.71 -17.85
N SER A 132 -4.20 -5.88 -17.15
CA SER A 132 -4.86 -6.28 -15.91
C SER A 132 -6.22 -5.63 -15.76
N PHE A 133 -7.18 -6.39 -15.23
CA PHE A 133 -8.50 -5.90 -14.87
C PHE A 133 -8.74 -6.09 -13.38
N SER A 134 -9.42 -5.10 -12.79
CA SER A 134 -9.75 -5.07 -11.36
C SER A 134 -11.27 -4.99 -11.19
N THR A 135 -11.88 -6.07 -10.70
CA THR A 135 -13.35 -6.15 -10.51
C THR A 135 -13.71 -6.64 -9.11
N GLY A 136 -15.00 -6.60 -8.77
CA GLY A 136 -15.53 -7.13 -7.52
C GLY A 136 -15.61 -8.67 -7.46
N SER A 137 -15.42 -9.35 -8.59
CA SER A 137 -15.47 -10.81 -8.71
C SER A 137 -14.13 -11.36 -9.22
N ARG A 138 -13.66 -12.43 -8.60
CA ARG A 138 -12.43 -13.11 -9.03
C ARG A 138 -12.59 -13.71 -10.43
N GLN A 139 -13.71 -14.34 -10.70
CA GLN A 139 -13.99 -14.98 -11.99
C GLN A 139 -14.08 -13.95 -13.10
N ASP A 140 -14.80 -12.84 -12.88
CA ASP A 140 -14.96 -11.78 -13.88
C ASP A 140 -13.62 -11.13 -14.22
N SER A 141 -12.73 -10.93 -13.24
CA SER A 141 -11.41 -10.37 -13.52
C SER A 141 -10.58 -11.27 -14.44
N VAL A 142 -10.62 -12.58 -14.21
CA VAL A 142 -9.91 -13.58 -15.02
C VAL A 142 -10.51 -13.66 -16.43
N GLU A 143 -11.82 -13.72 -16.52
CA GLU A 143 -12.55 -13.77 -17.81
C GLU A 143 -12.25 -12.54 -18.65
N LEU A 144 -12.34 -11.34 -18.07
CA LEU A 144 -12.05 -10.10 -18.78
C LEU A 144 -10.63 -10.02 -19.32
N VAL A 145 -9.62 -10.45 -18.53
CA VAL A 145 -8.23 -10.48 -18.99
C VAL A 145 -8.08 -11.45 -20.15
N ASN A 146 -8.61 -12.67 -20.04
CA ASN A 146 -8.43 -13.69 -21.05
C ASN A 146 -9.17 -13.31 -22.35
N THR A 147 -10.42 -12.82 -22.27
CA THR A 147 -11.16 -12.33 -23.43
C THR A 147 -10.45 -11.15 -24.10
N PHE A 148 -9.89 -10.22 -23.31
CA PHE A 148 -9.13 -9.10 -23.85
C PHE A 148 -7.86 -9.58 -24.56
N LEU A 149 -7.14 -10.56 -24.00
CA LEU A 149 -5.95 -11.15 -24.61
C LEU A 149 -6.28 -11.87 -25.92
N GLU A 150 -7.44 -12.48 -26.04
CA GLU A 150 -7.90 -13.13 -27.28
C GLU A 150 -8.28 -12.10 -28.36
N LEU A 151 -8.89 -10.98 -27.99
CA LEU A 151 -9.25 -9.90 -28.91
C LEU A 151 -8.04 -9.07 -29.35
N ALA A 152 -7.06 -8.86 -28.45
CA ALA A 152 -5.93 -7.97 -28.67
C ALA A 152 -5.12 -8.27 -29.95
N PRO A 153 -4.72 -9.52 -30.28
CA PRO A 153 -3.96 -9.83 -31.49
C PRO A 153 -4.73 -9.46 -32.76
N THR A 154 -6.02 -9.74 -32.80
CA THR A 154 -6.89 -9.43 -33.95
C THR A 154 -7.03 -7.93 -34.13
N TYR A 155 -7.21 -7.20 -33.05
CA TYR A 155 -7.32 -5.73 -33.03
C TYR A 155 -6.00 -5.05 -33.44
N ILE A 156 -4.87 -5.57 -32.96
CA ILE A 156 -3.53 -5.08 -33.31
C ILE A 156 -3.27 -5.30 -34.80
N SER A 157 -3.50 -6.49 -35.32
CA SER A 157 -3.27 -6.82 -36.76
C SER A 157 -4.14 -5.99 -37.70
N LYS A 158 -5.34 -5.63 -37.27
CA LYS A 158 -6.24 -4.73 -38.04
C LYS A 158 -5.70 -3.29 -38.06
N SER A 159 -5.10 -2.83 -36.98
CA SER A 159 -4.58 -1.47 -36.87
C SER A 159 -3.15 -1.32 -37.39
N LEU A 160 -2.34 -2.37 -37.27
CA LEU A 160 -0.94 -2.44 -37.70
C LEU A 160 -0.65 -3.80 -38.37
N PRO A 161 -0.84 -3.92 -39.68
CA PRO A 161 -0.73 -5.20 -40.42
C PRO A 161 0.66 -5.86 -40.33
N ASP A 162 1.72 -5.06 -40.16
CA ASP A 162 3.11 -5.55 -40.09
C ASP A 162 3.57 -5.90 -38.66
N SER A 163 2.67 -5.82 -37.69
CA SER A 163 2.96 -6.19 -36.31
C SER A 163 2.50 -7.60 -36.00
N ASN A 164 3.27 -8.31 -35.20
CA ASN A 164 2.91 -9.61 -34.67
C ASN A 164 2.81 -9.54 -33.13
N SER A 165 1.78 -10.16 -32.61
CA SER A 165 1.57 -10.23 -31.17
C SER A 165 1.19 -11.65 -30.76
N SER A 166 1.75 -12.12 -29.66
CA SER A 166 1.49 -13.44 -29.12
C SER A 166 1.16 -13.36 -27.63
N ILE A 167 0.17 -14.14 -27.22
CA ILE A 167 -0.19 -14.27 -25.80
C ILE A 167 0.93 -15.06 -25.13
N THR A 168 1.54 -14.43 -24.11
CA THR A 168 2.64 -15.07 -23.35
C THR A 168 2.13 -15.65 -22.05
N THR A 169 1.23 -14.95 -21.37
CA THR A 169 0.68 -15.39 -20.09
C THR A 169 -0.80 -15.05 -20.04
N THR A 170 -1.61 -16.08 -19.81
CA THR A 170 -3.05 -15.95 -19.52
C THR A 170 -3.26 -15.77 -18.02
N ALA A 171 -4.42 -15.25 -17.64
CA ALA A 171 -4.78 -15.13 -16.24
C ALA A 171 -5.42 -16.43 -15.74
N ASP A 172 -4.76 -17.14 -14.83
CA ASP A 172 -5.30 -18.33 -14.19
C ASP A 172 -6.04 -18.00 -12.90
N ASN A 173 -5.65 -16.92 -12.24
CA ASN A 173 -6.22 -16.53 -10.95
C ASN A 173 -6.20 -15.00 -10.76
N ALA A 174 -7.14 -14.52 -9.94
CA ALA A 174 -7.17 -13.11 -9.54
C ALA A 174 -6.80 -12.97 -8.05
N VAL A 175 -5.93 -12.03 -7.76
CA VAL A 175 -5.44 -11.73 -6.41
C VAL A 175 -6.26 -10.61 -5.80
N LYS A 176 -6.65 -10.74 -4.53
CA LYS A 176 -7.29 -9.66 -3.79
C LYS A 176 -6.31 -8.50 -3.62
N THR A 177 -6.63 -7.35 -4.23
CA THR A 177 -5.77 -6.15 -4.20
C THR A 177 -6.26 -5.12 -3.19
N TYR A 178 -7.59 -5.04 -2.98
CA TYR A 178 -8.20 -4.10 -2.04
C TYR A 178 -9.29 -4.79 -1.21
N PRO A 179 -9.49 -4.43 0.07
CA PRO A 179 -8.65 -3.55 0.87
C PRO A 179 -7.33 -4.23 1.29
N ARG A 180 -6.26 -3.42 1.38
CA ARG A 180 -4.98 -3.84 2.00
C ARG A 180 -5.12 -3.69 3.52
N THR A 181 -5.87 -4.60 4.14
CA THR A 181 -6.25 -4.52 5.56
C THR A 181 -5.06 -4.28 6.48
N ALA A 182 -3.98 -5.03 6.33
CA ALA A 182 -2.79 -4.89 7.17
C ALA A 182 -2.16 -3.49 7.10
N PHE A 183 -2.00 -2.95 5.90
CA PHE A 183 -1.42 -1.60 5.73
C PHE A 183 -2.37 -0.52 6.24
N SER A 184 -3.67 -0.61 5.92
CA SER A 184 -4.67 0.38 6.36
C SER A 184 -4.84 0.39 7.88
N THR A 185 -4.82 -0.77 8.54
CA THR A 185 -4.91 -0.85 10.01
C THR A 185 -3.66 -0.31 10.70
N LEU A 186 -2.47 -0.58 10.15
CA LEU A 186 -1.22 -0.05 10.70
C LEU A 186 -1.15 1.47 10.60
N THR A 187 -1.51 2.04 9.44
CA THR A 187 -1.54 3.50 9.25
C THR A 187 -2.57 4.17 10.15
N ALA A 188 -3.76 3.58 10.31
CA ALA A 188 -4.77 4.10 11.21
C ALA A 188 -4.37 4.03 12.69
N ALA A 189 -3.72 2.94 13.11
CA ALA A 189 -3.20 2.82 14.47
C ALA A 189 -2.13 3.87 14.76
N LEU A 190 -1.25 4.16 13.80
CA LEU A 190 -0.21 5.18 13.94
C LEU A 190 -0.82 6.59 14.04
N ILE A 191 -1.78 6.91 13.17
CA ILE A 191 -2.52 8.19 13.23
C ILE A 191 -3.24 8.31 14.57
N GLY A 192 -3.90 7.25 15.04
CA GLY A 192 -4.58 7.21 16.34
C GLY A 192 -3.63 7.47 17.51
N ALA A 193 -2.43 6.90 17.47
CA ALA A 193 -1.40 7.14 18.48
C ALA A 193 -0.92 8.60 18.49
N VAL A 194 -0.74 9.21 17.32
CA VAL A 194 -0.36 10.63 17.20
C VAL A 194 -1.45 11.54 17.76
N VAL A 195 -2.71 11.30 17.40
CA VAL A 195 -3.84 12.07 17.92
C VAL A 195 -3.95 11.93 19.43
N ALA A 196 -3.82 10.72 19.97
CA ALA A 196 -3.84 10.48 21.40
C ALA A 196 -2.68 11.20 22.12
N PHE A 197 -1.48 11.22 21.51
CA PHE A 197 -0.33 11.94 22.07
C PHE A 197 -0.60 13.44 22.16
N VAL A 198 -1.19 14.04 21.10
CA VAL A 198 -1.56 15.46 21.13
C VAL A 198 -2.57 15.76 22.25
N ILE A 199 -3.59 14.91 22.41
CA ILE A 199 -4.58 15.06 23.48
C ILE A 199 -3.92 14.97 24.86
N VAL A 200 -3.07 13.96 25.08
CA VAL A 200 -2.33 13.79 26.33
C VAL A 200 -1.43 15.00 26.61
N PHE A 201 -0.78 15.52 25.58
CA PHE A 201 0.07 16.70 25.69
C PHE A 201 -0.73 17.95 26.08
N ILE A 202 -1.91 18.17 25.47
CA ILE A 202 -2.78 19.29 25.83
C ILE A 202 -3.25 19.18 27.28
N ILE A 203 -3.67 17.99 27.71
CA ILE A 203 -4.11 17.75 29.09
C ILE A 203 -2.95 17.99 30.06
N ASP A 204 -1.76 17.49 29.79
CA ASP A 204 -0.59 17.68 30.66
C ASP A 204 -0.12 19.13 30.68
N SER A 205 -0.20 19.85 29.56
CA SER A 205 0.10 21.29 29.47
C SER A 205 -0.91 22.17 30.22
N THR A 206 -2.15 21.71 30.38
CA THR A 206 -3.22 22.41 31.09
C THR A 206 -3.23 22.04 32.57
N ASP A 207 -2.62 20.94 32.94
CA ASP A 207 -2.50 20.50 34.33
C ASP A 207 -1.40 21.32 35.06
N HIS A 208 -1.82 22.41 35.73
CA HIS A 208 -0.96 23.29 36.53
C HIS A 208 -0.72 22.74 37.92
N ALA A 209 -1.04 21.49 38.21
CA ALA A 209 -0.79 20.89 39.53
C ALA A 209 0.72 20.73 39.75
N LEU A 210 1.21 21.34 40.83
CA LEU A 210 2.59 21.22 41.30
C LEU A 210 2.80 19.76 41.77
N LYS A 211 3.56 18.97 41.04
CA LYS A 211 3.69 17.51 41.23
C LYS A 211 4.93 17.11 42.06
N GLY A 212 5.62 18.04 42.67
CA GLY A 212 6.79 17.71 43.51
C GLY A 212 7.55 18.93 44.06
N ASP A 213 8.42 18.66 45.01
CA ASP A 213 9.26 19.67 45.70
C ASP A 213 10.20 20.39 44.70
N THR A 214 10.58 19.75 43.60
CA THR A 214 11.42 20.31 42.53
C THR A 214 10.70 21.38 41.72
N ASP A 215 9.38 21.28 41.56
CA ASP A 215 8.59 22.23 40.75
C ASP A 215 8.49 23.59 41.44
N PHE A 216 8.55 23.63 42.79
CA PHE A 216 8.55 24.89 43.55
C PHE A 216 9.85 25.64 43.39
N THR A 217 10.99 24.95 43.42
CA THR A 217 12.31 25.58 43.33
C THR A 217 12.63 26.06 41.93
N GLU A 218 12.20 25.33 40.88
CA GLU A 218 12.46 25.72 39.50
C GLU A 218 11.53 26.84 38.99
N ASN A 219 10.24 26.83 39.41
CA ASN A 219 9.26 27.78 38.86
C ASN A 219 9.15 29.08 39.69
N PHE A 220 9.43 29.06 40.97
CA PHE A 220 9.19 30.22 41.86
C PHE A 220 10.45 30.80 42.45
N SER A 221 11.63 30.22 42.26
CA SER A 221 12.92 30.67 42.86
C SER A 221 12.84 30.89 44.38
N ILE A 222 11.93 30.19 45.06
CA ILE A 222 11.72 30.27 46.49
C ILE A 222 12.42 29.08 47.16
N PRO A 223 13.33 29.28 48.12
CA PRO A 223 13.96 28.16 48.81
C PRO A 223 12.93 27.36 49.62
N LEU A 224 12.90 26.05 49.43
CA LEU A 224 12.04 25.15 50.19
C LEU A 224 12.53 25.10 51.63
N LEU A 225 11.73 25.58 52.58
CA LEU A 225 12.10 25.67 54.00
C LEU A 225 11.93 24.33 54.75
N GLY A 226 11.23 23.36 54.12
CA GLY A 226 11.02 22.03 54.66
C GLY A 226 9.79 21.35 54.08
N THR A 227 9.78 20.02 54.07
CA THR A 227 8.63 19.18 53.68
C THR A 227 8.03 18.56 54.94
N VAL A 228 6.71 18.59 55.06
CA VAL A 228 5.99 17.86 56.11
C VAL A 228 5.68 16.46 55.57
N PRO A 229 6.29 15.40 56.13
CA PRO A 229 6.00 14.04 55.67
C PRO A 229 4.55 13.66 55.99
N ASP A 230 3.91 12.96 55.07
CA ASP A 230 2.58 12.39 55.27
C ASP A 230 2.67 11.23 56.28
N PHE A 231 2.06 11.40 57.45
CA PHE A 231 2.07 10.40 58.53
C PHE A 231 1.28 9.12 58.20
N ALA A 232 0.53 9.10 57.12
CA ALA A 232 -0.23 7.90 56.69
C ALA A 232 0.67 6.75 56.22
N GLU A 233 1.86 7.03 55.69
CA GLU A 233 2.81 5.97 55.24
C GLU A 233 3.65 5.37 56.37
N THR A 234 3.74 6.03 57.54
CA THR A 234 4.63 5.58 58.62
C THR A 234 4.07 4.42 59.45
N GLN A 235 2.80 4.06 59.28
CA GLN A 235 2.21 2.97 60.08
C GLN A 235 2.50 1.54 59.55
N MET A 236 3.11 1.37 58.42
CA MET A 236 3.40 0.04 57.91
C MET A 236 4.77 -0.53 58.35
N TYR A 237 5.64 0.23 58.99
CA TYR A 237 6.98 -0.24 59.38
C TYR A 237 7.16 -0.52 60.89
N SER A 238 6.09 -0.43 61.69
CA SER A 238 6.19 -0.71 63.15
C SER A 238 5.49 -2.01 63.54
N LYS A 239 5.81 -3.13 62.87
CA LYS A 239 5.47 -4.47 63.38
C LYS A 239 6.68 -5.39 63.31
N GLY A 240 7.68 -5.09 64.14
CA GLY A 240 8.91 -5.87 64.24
C GLY A 240 9.42 -5.87 65.66
N GLY A 241 8.91 -6.78 66.49
CA GLY A 241 9.69 -7.60 67.40
C GLY A 241 10.25 -6.96 68.66
N TYR A 242 9.45 -6.84 69.75
CA TYR A 242 9.99 -7.02 71.08
C TYR A 242 10.12 -8.52 71.37
N GLY A 243 11.31 -9.06 71.13
CA GLY A 243 11.75 -10.33 71.65
C GLY A 243 12.15 -10.19 73.07
N ASN A 244 11.35 -10.72 73.99
CA ASN A 244 11.62 -10.82 75.42
C ASN A 244 12.75 -11.84 75.67
N GLY A 245 13.88 -11.41 76.18
CA GLY A 245 14.93 -12.25 76.71
C GLY A 245 14.71 -12.47 78.19
N SER A 246 14.46 -13.70 78.60
CA SER A 246 14.72 -14.12 79.96
C SER A 246 15.09 -15.60 80.07
N LYS A 247 16.24 -15.81 80.66
CA LYS A 247 16.90 -16.97 81.30
C LYS A 247 17.69 -17.88 80.38
#